data_b68a18881de9cec1272d1572c63065d3
#
_entry.id   b68a18881de9cec1272d1572c63065d3
#
_cell.length_a   1.000
_cell.length_b   1.000
_cell.length_c   1.000
_cell.angle_alpha   90.00
_cell.angle_beta   90.00
_cell.angle_gamma   90.00
#
_symmetry.space_group_name_H-M   'P 1'
#
loop_
_entity.id
_entity.type
_entity.pdbx_description
1 polymer ?
#
loop_
_entity_poly.entity_id
_entity_poly.type
_entity_poly.pdbx_seq_one_letter_code
_entity_poly.pdbx_strand_id
1 'polypeptide(L)'
;GINDMTQKKKSGVGRRKPDWSQPATRIGALLVTILLVVGAIIIVVYRDKLNLDSIKRYMTYHSLEKNDSGQTTEFKYTRDASNAFANLDGMLLLCSDTTLQLYSNSGLLYIDEQVKLSQPIITTNGSYAVVYDVGGNDLYVIRDKEVVYTYSSVQGYHLLSARINENGCLAVVEQSSGYKGSVKIFDSSFQLLLTENVSSEY
;
A
#
# COMPACT_ATOMS: atom_id res chain seq x y z
N GLY A 1 -78.01 -32.88 -35.57
CA GLY A 1 -77.40 -31.89 -34.77
C GLY A 1 -75.94 -32.30 -34.46
N ILE A 2 -75.07 -31.58 -35.03
CA ILE A 2 -73.64 -31.70 -35.10
C ILE A 2 -73.09 -31.06 -33.82
N ASN A 3 -72.17 -31.71 -33.09
CA ASN A 3 -71.26 -31.00 -32.17
C ASN A 3 -69.89 -31.61 -32.28
N ASP A 4 -69.06 -30.84 -32.91
CA ASP A 4 -67.62 -30.95 -33.00
C ASP A 4 -66.98 -30.41 -31.68
N MET A 5 -66.22 -31.22 -30.96
CA MET A 5 -65.47 -30.82 -29.81
C MET A 5 -63.98 -30.92 -30.14
N THR A 6 -63.39 -29.80 -30.50
CA THR A 6 -61.94 -29.61 -30.65
C THR A 6 -61.25 -29.67 -29.28
N GLN A 7 -60.49 -30.74 -29.03
CA GLN A 7 -59.62 -30.85 -27.91
C GLN A 7 -58.35 -30.09 -28.18
N LYS A 8 -58.12 -29.04 -27.37
CA LYS A 8 -56.93 -28.22 -27.38
C LYS A 8 -55.79 -28.92 -26.56
N LYS A 9 -54.84 -29.49 -27.31
CA LYS A 9 -53.64 -30.17 -26.78
C LYS A 9 -52.71 -29.15 -26.12
N LYS A 10 -52.60 -29.14 -24.81
CA LYS A 10 -51.60 -28.34 -24.05
C LYS A 10 -50.21 -28.95 -24.29
N SER A 11 -49.37 -28.24 -25.02
CA SER A 11 -47.94 -28.57 -25.13
C SER A 11 -47.23 -28.17 -23.82
N GLY A 12 -46.92 -29.17 -23.00
CA GLY A 12 -46.05 -29.00 -21.85
C GLY A 12 -44.61 -28.77 -22.32
N VAL A 13 -44.09 -27.58 -22.04
CA VAL A 13 -42.66 -27.28 -22.20
C VAL A 13 -41.91 -28.06 -21.11
N GLY A 14 -41.42 -29.23 -21.46
CA GLY A 14 -40.52 -30.02 -20.61
C GLY A 14 -39.20 -29.27 -20.43
N ARG A 15 -38.92 -28.85 -19.23
CA ARG A 15 -37.54 -28.43 -18.81
C ARG A 15 -36.64 -29.61 -19.05
N ARG A 16 -35.80 -29.55 -20.09
CA ARG A 16 -34.71 -30.52 -20.29
C ARG A 16 -33.75 -30.40 -19.12
N LYS A 17 -33.63 -31.44 -18.33
CA LYS A 17 -32.55 -31.59 -17.37
C LYS A 17 -31.24 -31.65 -18.15
N PRO A 18 -30.15 -31.00 -17.68
CA PRO A 18 -28.87 -31.09 -18.36
C PRO A 18 -28.43 -32.56 -18.35
N ASP A 19 -28.14 -33.07 -19.52
CA ASP A 19 -27.69 -34.46 -19.70
C ASP A 19 -26.18 -34.50 -19.46
N TRP A 20 -25.81 -34.93 -18.28
CA TRP A 20 -24.40 -35.05 -17.80
C TRP A 20 -23.65 -36.26 -18.41
N SER A 21 -24.29 -36.98 -19.33
CA SER A 21 -23.71 -38.16 -19.96
C SER A 21 -22.83 -37.83 -21.18
N GLN A 22 -22.81 -36.60 -21.66
CA GLN A 22 -21.98 -36.23 -22.80
C GLN A 22 -20.50 -36.08 -22.41
N PRO A 23 -19.55 -36.63 -23.20
CA PRO A 23 -18.12 -36.54 -22.91
C PRO A 23 -17.61 -35.09 -22.81
N ALA A 24 -18.20 -34.14 -23.53
CA ALA A 24 -17.85 -32.75 -23.48
C ALA A 24 -18.13 -32.11 -22.11
N THR A 25 -19.22 -32.47 -21.43
CA THR A 25 -19.54 -31.97 -20.08
C THR A 25 -18.62 -32.54 -19.02
N ARG A 26 -18.17 -33.78 -19.19
CA ARG A 26 -17.18 -34.40 -18.29
C ARG A 26 -15.80 -33.78 -18.41
N ILE A 27 -15.36 -33.46 -19.64
CA ILE A 27 -14.11 -32.75 -19.91
C ILE A 27 -14.17 -31.32 -19.33
N GLY A 28 -15.29 -30.60 -19.53
CA GLY A 28 -15.51 -29.29 -18.96
C GLY A 28 -15.46 -29.27 -17.42
N ALA A 29 -16.14 -30.24 -16.79
CA ALA A 29 -16.11 -30.40 -15.33
C ALA A 29 -14.70 -30.71 -14.81
N LEU A 30 -13.94 -31.53 -15.51
CA LEU A 30 -12.56 -31.87 -15.16
C LEU A 30 -11.63 -30.65 -15.26
N LEU A 31 -11.76 -29.84 -16.31
CA LEU A 31 -11.01 -28.60 -16.47
C LEU A 31 -11.30 -27.59 -15.35
N VAL A 32 -12.58 -27.42 -14.99
CA VAL A 32 -12.99 -26.54 -13.88
C VAL A 32 -12.40 -27.04 -12.56
N THR A 33 -12.42 -28.35 -12.32
CA THR A 33 -11.84 -28.92 -11.10
C THR A 33 -10.34 -28.71 -11.03
N ILE A 34 -9.61 -28.90 -12.12
CA ILE A 34 -8.17 -28.64 -12.20
C ILE A 34 -7.88 -27.17 -11.92
N LEU A 35 -8.65 -26.25 -12.51
CA LEU A 35 -8.48 -24.80 -12.32
C LEU A 35 -8.71 -24.39 -10.86
N LEU A 36 -9.72 -24.97 -10.19
CA LEU A 36 -9.96 -24.73 -8.77
C LEU A 36 -8.84 -25.29 -7.88
N VAL A 37 -8.31 -26.46 -8.18
CA VAL A 37 -7.20 -27.06 -7.42
C VAL A 37 -5.92 -26.24 -7.59
N VAL A 38 -5.59 -25.84 -8.82
CA VAL A 38 -4.43 -24.97 -9.11
C VAL A 38 -4.60 -23.62 -8.43
N GLY A 39 -5.79 -23.03 -8.48
CA GLY A 39 -6.11 -21.78 -7.77
C GLY A 39 -5.93 -21.92 -6.26
N ALA A 40 -6.39 -23.00 -5.66
CA ALA A 40 -6.21 -23.27 -4.24
C ALA A 40 -4.73 -23.45 -3.86
N ILE A 41 -3.95 -24.15 -4.69
CA ILE A 41 -2.49 -24.31 -4.47
C ILE A 41 -1.78 -22.95 -4.55
N ILE A 42 -2.13 -22.12 -5.54
CA ILE A 42 -1.56 -20.77 -5.67
C ILE A 42 -1.87 -19.94 -4.42
N ILE A 43 -3.10 -19.97 -3.92
CA ILE A 43 -3.50 -19.24 -2.72
C ILE A 43 -2.72 -19.75 -1.49
N VAL A 44 -2.52 -21.07 -1.34
CA VAL A 44 -1.79 -21.65 -0.20
C VAL A 44 -0.29 -21.35 -0.27
N VAL A 45 0.33 -21.48 -1.46
CA VAL A 45 1.78 -21.26 -1.66
C VAL A 45 2.14 -19.78 -1.57
N TYR A 46 1.27 -18.90 -2.07
CA TYR A 46 1.50 -17.45 -2.05
C TYR A 46 0.84 -16.74 -0.87
N ARG A 47 0.18 -17.48 0.03
CA ARG A 47 -0.52 -16.95 1.20
C ARG A 47 0.37 -16.03 2.03
N ASP A 48 1.65 -16.38 2.22
CA ASP A 48 2.60 -15.58 2.99
C ASP A 48 3.14 -14.35 2.21
N LYS A 49 2.98 -14.34 0.87
CA LYS A 49 3.34 -13.19 0.00
C LYS A 49 2.13 -12.35 -0.39
N LEU A 50 0.93 -12.93 -0.38
CA LEU A 50 -0.32 -12.19 -0.50
C LEU A 50 -0.63 -11.62 0.88
N ASN A 51 -0.08 -10.46 1.15
CA ASN A 51 -0.44 -9.69 2.33
C ASN A 51 -1.93 -9.32 2.20
N LEU A 52 -2.78 -10.15 2.82
CA LEU A 52 -4.24 -9.96 2.83
C LEU A 52 -4.62 -8.59 3.39
N ASP A 53 -3.73 -8.01 4.22
CA ASP A 53 -3.89 -6.65 4.72
C ASP A 53 -3.76 -5.60 3.61
N SER A 54 -2.89 -5.82 2.61
CA SER A 54 -2.79 -4.94 1.45
C SER A 54 -4.02 -5.01 0.56
N ILE A 55 -4.59 -6.21 0.36
CA ILE A 55 -5.84 -6.40 -0.41
C ILE A 55 -7.03 -5.82 0.36
N LYS A 56 -7.08 -6.06 1.68
CA LYS A 56 -8.11 -5.50 2.56
C LYS A 56 -8.02 -3.97 2.60
N ARG A 57 -6.82 -3.40 2.65
CA ARG A 57 -6.58 -1.96 2.52
C ARG A 57 -7.08 -1.45 1.16
N TYR A 58 -6.67 -2.07 0.05
CA TYR A 58 -7.10 -1.67 -1.30
C TYR A 58 -8.63 -1.68 -1.46
N MET A 59 -9.32 -2.72 -0.97
CA MET A 59 -10.78 -2.80 -0.98
C MET A 59 -11.44 -1.77 -0.06
N THR A 60 -10.84 -1.49 1.11
CA THR A 60 -11.32 -0.46 2.05
C THR A 60 -11.17 0.94 1.42
N TYR A 61 -10.05 1.22 0.75
CA TYR A 61 -9.83 2.50 0.05
C TYR A 61 -10.81 2.72 -1.10
N HIS A 62 -11.08 1.71 -1.94
CA HIS A 62 -12.04 1.83 -3.04
C HIS A 62 -13.50 1.99 -2.58
N SER A 63 -13.85 1.47 -1.41
CA SER A 63 -15.20 1.66 -0.85
C SER A 63 -15.36 3.01 -0.17
N LEU A 64 -14.25 3.63 0.30
CA LEU A 64 -14.26 4.91 1.02
C LEU A 64 -14.21 6.14 0.10
N GLU A 65 -13.71 6.02 -1.15
CA GLU A 65 -13.77 7.11 -2.13
C GLU A 65 -15.20 7.59 -2.43
N LYS A 66 -16.23 6.81 -2.09
CA LYS A 66 -17.65 7.18 -2.29
C LYS A 66 -18.27 7.96 -1.14
N ASN A 67 -17.59 8.14 -0.01
CA ASN A 67 -18.18 8.74 1.20
C ASN A 67 -17.47 10.02 1.67
N ASP A 68 -16.86 10.79 0.77
CA ASP A 68 -16.37 12.13 1.11
C ASP A 68 -17.55 13.11 1.25
N SER A 69 -18.42 12.83 2.24
CA SER A 69 -19.60 13.64 2.55
C SER A 69 -19.31 14.79 3.52
N GLY A 70 -18.05 15.20 3.66
CA GLY A 70 -17.67 16.37 4.46
C GLY A 70 -17.86 16.23 5.98
N GLN A 71 -18.13 15.04 6.50
CA GLN A 71 -18.15 14.80 7.93
C GLN A 71 -16.72 14.61 8.43
N THR A 72 -16.27 15.53 9.26
CA THR A 72 -14.98 15.46 9.96
C THR A 72 -14.97 14.27 10.89
N THR A 73 -14.09 13.31 10.64
CA THR A 73 -13.84 12.19 11.56
C THR A 73 -12.83 12.63 12.62
N GLU A 74 -13.08 12.27 13.87
CA GLU A 74 -12.13 12.55 14.95
C GLU A 74 -10.83 11.79 14.74
N PHE A 75 -9.69 12.52 14.76
CA PHE A 75 -8.37 11.94 14.60
C PHE A 75 -7.95 11.23 15.89
N LYS A 76 -7.62 9.97 15.79
CA LYS A 76 -6.98 9.22 16.88
C LYS A 76 -5.47 9.28 16.68
N TYR A 77 -4.77 10.07 17.46
CA TYR A 77 -3.31 10.04 17.49
C TYR A 77 -2.80 9.80 18.91
N THR A 78 -1.68 9.12 19.00
CA THR A 78 -1.00 8.87 20.27
C THR A 78 -0.17 10.10 20.65
N ARG A 79 -0.40 10.63 21.82
CA ARG A 79 0.22 11.85 22.33
C ARG A 79 1.55 11.51 23.02
N ASP A 80 2.57 11.21 22.21
CA ASP A 80 3.93 10.96 22.73
C ASP A 80 4.86 12.14 22.46
N ALA A 81 5.96 12.19 23.18
CA ALA A 81 6.88 13.35 23.21
C ALA A 81 7.62 13.59 21.87
N SER A 82 7.57 12.64 20.94
CA SER A 82 8.28 12.68 19.65
C SER A 82 7.30 12.60 18.48
N ASN A 83 6.48 13.64 18.31
CA ASN A 83 5.54 13.71 17.20
C ASN A 83 5.98 14.75 16.17
N ALA A 84 5.95 14.39 14.90
CA ALA A 84 6.14 15.29 13.78
C ALA A 84 4.84 15.39 12.96
N PHE A 85 4.58 16.59 12.44
CA PHE A 85 3.39 16.90 11.66
C PHE A 85 3.80 17.66 10.41
N ALA A 86 3.16 17.36 9.27
CA ALA A 86 3.34 18.12 8.07
C ALA A 86 2.07 18.14 7.21
N ASN A 87 1.94 19.16 6.38
CA ASN A 87 0.96 19.18 5.30
C ASN A 87 1.61 18.59 4.04
N LEU A 88 0.97 17.58 3.45
CA LEU A 88 1.34 16.99 2.18
C LEU A 88 0.17 17.10 1.22
N ASP A 89 0.24 18.06 0.31
CA ASP A 89 -0.78 18.29 -0.72
C ASP A 89 -2.22 18.37 -0.15
N GLY A 90 -2.40 19.16 0.92
CA GLY A 90 -3.67 19.33 1.62
C GLY A 90 -4.04 18.20 2.59
N MET A 91 -3.22 17.17 2.71
CA MET A 91 -3.38 16.06 3.64
C MET A 91 -2.54 16.25 4.90
N LEU A 92 -2.99 15.71 6.02
CA LEU A 92 -2.26 15.74 7.29
C LEU A 92 -1.40 14.49 7.46
N LEU A 93 -0.10 14.66 7.40
CA LEU A 93 0.88 13.63 7.70
C LEU A 93 1.28 13.71 9.17
N LEU A 94 1.13 12.62 9.90
CA LEU A 94 1.49 12.45 11.29
C LEU A 94 2.54 11.36 11.42
N CYS A 95 3.57 11.62 12.19
CA CYS A 95 4.54 10.60 12.55
C CYS A 95 4.84 10.67 14.05
N SER A 96 4.71 9.53 14.72
CA SER A 96 5.17 9.33 16.09
C SER A 96 6.37 8.38 16.10
N ASP A 97 6.82 8.02 17.28
CA ASP A 97 7.85 6.99 17.49
C ASP A 97 7.40 5.59 17.01
N THR A 98 6.09 5.33 16.97
CA THR A 98 5.52 4.00 16.69
C THR A 98 4.61 3.95 15.46
N THR A 99 4.11 5.09 14.97
CA THR A 99 3.13 5.13 13.88
C THR A 99 3.42 6.23 12.86
N LEU A 100 3.14 5.93 11.61
CA LEU A 100 3.15 6.85 10.49
C LEU A 100 1.76 6.85 9.86
N GLN A 101 1.07 7.99 9.88
CA GLN A 101 -0.31 8.11 9.45
C GLN A 101 -0.51 9.28 8.49
N LEU A 102 -1.30 9.07 7.44
CA LEU A 102 -1.69 10.11 6.50
C LEU A 102 -3.21 10.22 6.44
N TYR A 103 -3.73 11.40 6.75
CA TYR A 103 -5.16 11.70 6.74
C TYR A 103 -5.52 12.69 5.64
N SER A 104 -6.67 12.47 5.00
CA SER A 104 -7.28 13.50 4.16
C SER A 104 -7.76 14.69 4.99
N ASN A 105 -8.14 15.77 4.32
CA ASN A 105 -8.80 16.92 4.95
C ASN A 105 -10.17 16.58 5.56
N SER A 106 -10.82 15.50 5.12
CA SER A 106 -12.08 14.97 5.68
C SER A 106 -11.88 13.99 6.84
N GLY A 107 -10.62 13.66 7.20
CA GLY A 107 -10.29 12.71 8.25
C GLY A 107 -10.20 11.25 7.80
N LEU A 108 -10.23 11.00 6.49
CA LEU A 108 -10.01 9.66 5.95
C LEU A 108 -8.55 9.25 6.09
N LEU A 109 -8.30 8.09 6.65
CA LEU A 109 -6.96 7.53 6.86
C LEU A 109 -6.48 6.82 5.58
N TYR A 110 -5.39 7.30 4.99
CA TYR A 110 -4.76 6.70 3.80
C TYR A 110 -3.59 5.78 4.15
N ILE A 111 -2.74 6.20 5.09
CA ILE A 111 -1.59 5.43 5.57
C ILE A 111 -1.76 5.21 7.06
N ASP A 112 -1.50 3.98 7.51
CA ASP A 112 -1.43 3.58 8.91
C ASP A 112 -0.35 2.50 9.05
N GLU A 113 0.91 2.95 9.13
CA GLU A 113 2.07 2.07 9.20
C GLU A 113 2.66 2.05 10.60
N GLN A 114 3.02 0.85 11.07
CA GLN A 114 3.82 0.69 12.27
C GLN A 114 5.29 0.99 11.94
N VAL A 115 5.85 1.96 12.61
CA VAL A 115 7.26 2.37 12.45
C VAL A 115 7.97 2.30 13.80
N LYS A 116 9.30 2.42 13.79
CA LYS A 116 10.10 2.53 15.01
C LYS A 116 11.11 3.66 14.81
N LEU A 117 10.73 4.85 15.27
CA LEU A 117 11.51 6.07 15.09
C LEU A 117 11.71 6.72 16.47
N SER A 118 12.94 7.14 16.78
CA SER A 118 13.25 7.78 18.06
C SER A 118 13.06 9.30 18.01
N GLN A 119 13.45 9.90 16.87
CA GLN A 119 13.34 11.34 16.61
C GLN A 119 12.85 11.58 15.18
N PRO A 120 11.55 11.37 14.92
CA PRO A 120 10.99 11.51 13.57
C PRO A 120 11.03 12.97 13.09
N ILE A 121 11.54 13.16 11.90
CA ILE A 121 11.51 14.43 11.16
C ILE A 121 10.75 14.21 9.86
N ILE A 122 9.90 15.16 9.52
CA ILE A 122 9.20 15.19 8.24
C ILE A 122 9.70 16.37 7.42
N THR A 123 10.04 16.10 6.17
CA THR A 123 10.30 17.13 5.17
C THR A 123 9.40 16.91 3.98
N THR A 124 8.81 17.98 3.46
CA THR A 124 7.90 17.93 2.31
C THR A 124 8.44 18.77 1.16
N ASN A 125 8.19 18.32 -0.06
CA ASN A 125 8.44 19.08 -1.27
C ASN A 125 7.41 18.71 -2.35
N GLY A 126 6.47 19.62 -2.62
CA GLY A 126 5.37 19.37 -3.52
C GLY A 126 4.54 18.16 -3.09
N SER A 127 4.48 17.14 -3.94
CA SER A 127 3.72 15.90 -3.71
C SER A 127 4.49 14.83 -2.93
N TYR A 128 5.74 15.10 -2.54
CA TYR A 128 6.57 14.17 -1.78
C TYR A 128 6.69 14.57 -0.31
N ALA A 129 6.71 13.58 0.57
CA ALA A 129 7.19 13.73 1.93
C ALA A 129 8.27 12.68 2.22
N VAL A 130 9.26 13.07 3.01
CA VAL A 130 10.27 12.17 3.55
C VAL A 130 10.18 12.22 5.06
N VAL A 131 9.96 11.06 5.67
CA VAL A 131 9.96 10.85 7.11
C VAL A 131 11.19 10.06 7.47
N TYR A 132 12.01 10.54 8.39
CA TYR A 132 13.23 9.86 8.79
C TYR A 132 13.54 10.06 10.25
N ASP A 133 14.29 9.11 10.82
CA ASP A 133 14.73 9.12 12.21
C ASP A 133 16.11 9.77 12.32
N VAL A 134 16.20 10.98 12.90
CA VAL A 134 17.48 11.64 13.13
C VAL A 134 18.27 10.90 14.22
N GLY A 135 19.47 10.45 13.87
CA GLY A 135 20.28 9.60 14.74
C GLY A 135 19.88 8.13 14.72
N GLY A 136 18.79 7.78 14.02
CA GLY A 136 18.35 6.42 13.74
C GLY A 136 18.75 5.94 12.35
N ASN A 137 18.04 4.94 11.86
CA ASN A 137 18.42 4.24 10.62
C ASN A 137 17.34 4.27 9.53
N ASP A 138 16.08 4.50 9.87
CA ASP A 138 14.96 4.27 8.97
C ASP A 138 14.43 5.57 8.35
N LEU A 139 14.06 5.47 7.08
CA LEU A 139 13.52 6.56 6.28
C LEU A 139 12.39 6.01 5.40
N TYR A 140 11.32 6.81 5.27
CA TYR A 140 10.14 6.51 4.47
C TYR A 140 9.87 7.67 3.51
N VAL A 141 9.64 7.37 2.24
CA VAL A 141 9.20 8.34 1.25
C VAL A 141 7.72 8.09 0.95
N ILE A 142 6.94 9.16 1.05
CA ILE A 142 5.50 9.13 0.83
C ILE A 142 5.17 9.97 -0.40
N ARG A 143 4.32 9.43 -1.25
CA ARG A 143 3.75 10.08 -2.42
C ARG A 143 2.40 9.44 -2.77
N ASP A 144 1.48 10.19 -3.33
CA ASP A 144 0.20 9.69 -3.86
C ASP A 144 -0.55 8.80 -2.85
N LYS A 145 -0.53 9.18 -1.55
CA LYS A 145 -1.21 8.49 -0.45
C LYS A 145 -0.62 7.12 -0.07
N GLU A 146 0.59 6.84 -0.47
CA GLU A 146 1.29 5.57 -0.23
C GLU A 146 2.74 5.81 0.21
N VAL A 147 3.32 4.83 0.94
CA VAL A 147 4.75 4.74 1.16
C VAL A 147 5.38 4.11 -0.08
N VAL A 148 6.04 4.95 -0.89
CA VAL A 148 6.60 4.51 -2.20
C VAL A 148 8.01 3.98 -2.09
N TYR A 149 8.73 4.31 -1.01
CA TYR A 149 10.10 3.85 -0.78
C TYR A 149 10.43 3.81 0.71
N THR A 150 11.21 2.81 1.10
CA THR A 150 11.77 2.67 2.45
C THR A 150 13.27 2.47 2.32
N TYR A 151 14.03 3.20 3.14
CA TYR A 151 15.47 3.08 3.21
C TYR A 151 15.88 2.85 4.66
N SER A 152 16.84 1.96 4.87
CA SER A 152 17.51 1.78 6.15
C SER A 152 19.02 1.89 5.97
N SER A 153 19.65 2.73 6.77
CA SER A 153 21.11 2.88 6.76
C SER A 153 21.80 1.59 7.20
N VAL A 154 22.98 1.34 6.66
CA VAL A 154 23.76 0.17 7.05
C VAL A 154 24.25 0.29 8.49
N GLN A 155 24.55 -0.85 9.12
CA GLN A 155 25.01 -0.89 10.49
C GLN A 155 26.23 0.03 10.72
N GLY A 156 26.15 0.85 11.76
CA GLY A 156 27.20 1.82 12.11
C GLY A 156 27.05 3.19 11.46
N TYR A 157 26.00 3.39 10.61
CA TYR A 157 25.64 4.69 10.08
C TYR A 157 24.29 5.12 10.62
N HIS A 158 24.14 6.42 10.90
CA HIS A 158 22.92 7.03 11.39
C HIS A 158 22.50 8.17 10.47
N LEU A 159 21.21 8.31 10.27
CA LEU A 159 20.64 9.37 9.44
C LEU A 159 20.82 10.73 10.12
N LEU A 160 21.35 11.70 9.39
CA LEU A 160 21.44 13.10 9.83
C LEU A 160 20.38 13.96 9.15
N SER A 161 20.19 13.77 7.86
CA SER A 161 19.25 14.55 7.06
C SER A 161 18.81 13.77 5.82
N ALA A 162 17.59 14.04 5.38
CA ALA A 162 17.10 13.56 4.09
C ALA A 162 16.23 14.63 3.42
N ARG A 163 16.36 14.76 2.11
CA ARG A 163 15.60 15.71 1.28
C ARG A 163 15.25 15.07 -0.04
N ILE A 164 14.08 15.41 -0.55
CA ILE A 164 13.64 15.01 -1.88
C ILE A 164 13.30 16.27 -2.69
N ASN A 165 13.60 16.25 -3.98
CA ASN A 165 13.22 17.35 -4.86
C ASN A 165 11.87 17.06 -5.56
N GLU A 166 11.36 18.02 -6.30
CA GLU A 166 10.10 17.91 -7.04
C GLU A 166 10.12 16.81 -8.11
N ASN A 167 11.29 16.48 -8.62
CA ASN A 167 11.49 15.41 -9.61
C ASN A 167 11.61 14.02 -8.98
N GLY A 168 11.55 13.91 -7.64
CA GLY A 168 11.65 12.64 -6.94
C GLY A 168 13.08 12.17 -6.66
N CYS A 169 14.11 12.99 -6.90
CA CYS A 169 15.48 12.66 -6.52
C CYS A 169 15.67 12.85 -5.01
N LEU A 170 16.11 11.79 -4.34
CA LEU A 170 16.29 11.74 -2.89
C LEU A 170 17.77 11.89 -2.53
N ALA A 171 18.08 12.80 -1.64
CA ALA A 171 19.40 12.95 -1.01
C ALA A 171 19.33 12.52 0.45
N VAL A 172 20.23 11.65 0.87
CA VAL A 172 20.36 11.13 2.23
C VAL A 172 21.74 11.42 2.76
N VAL A 173 21.81 12.03 3.93
CA VAL A 173 23.06 12.29 4.64
C VAL A 173 23.13 11.40 5.86
N GLU A 174 24.18 10.63 5.96
CA GLU A 174 24.45 9.69 7.03
C GLU A 174 25.79 10.00 7.71
N GLN A 175 25.90 9.62 8.96
CA GLN A 175 27.16 9.73 9.72
C GLN A 175 27.50 8.38 10.35
N SER A 176 28.73 7.96 10.17
CA SER A 176 29.32 6.86 10.94
C SER A 176 29.82 7.36 12.29
N SER A 177 29.83 6.48 13.28
CA SER A 177 30.43 6.70 14.58
C SER A 177 31.90 7.16 14.42
N GLY A 178 32.20 8.37 14.86
CA GLY A 178 33.56 8.89 14.91
C GLY A 178 33.96 9.97 13.93
N TYR A 179 33.12 10.39 12.91
CA TYR A 179 33.36 11.58 12.04
C TYR A 179 33.19 11.37 10.53
N LYS A 180 32.95 10.16 10.09
CA LYS A 180 32.78 9.90 8.67
C LYS A 180 31.34 10.12 8.27
N GLY A 181 31.10 11.08 7.40
CA GLY A 181 29.81 11.31 6.78
C GLY A 181 29.74 10.64 5.40
N SER A 182 28.54 10.32 4.95
CA SER A 182 28.26 9.86 3.61
C SER A 182 27.03 10.58 3.07
N VAL A 183 27.10 11.04 1.83
CA VAL A 183 25.97 11.60 1.09
C VAL A 183 25.61 10.62 0.00
N LYS A 184 24.35 10.18 -0.02
CA LYS A 184 23.82 9.28 -1.03
C LYS A 184 22.75 10.01 -1.83
N ILE A 185 22.79 9.88 -3.14
CA ILE A 185 21.82 10.45 -4.07
C ILE A 185 21.14 9.30 -4.82
N PHE A 186 19.82 9.34 -4.79
CA PHE A 186 18.96 8.38 -5.50
C PHE A 186 18.17 9.12 -6.58
N ASP A 187 17.91 8.43 -7.69
CA ASP A 187 17.04 8.96 -8.75
C ASP A 187 15.55 8.85 -8.38
N SER A 188 14.69 9.27 -9.31
CA SER A 188 13.23 9.23 -9.13
C SER A 188 12.64 7.81 -9.06
N SER A 189 13.41 6.79 -9.40
CA SER A 189 13.09 5.37 -9.25
C SER A 189 13.73 4.77 -8.00
N PHE A 190 14.32 5.62 -7.14
CA PHE A 190 15.04 5.26 -5.92
C PHE A 190 16.23 4.33 -6.16
N GLN A 191 16.86 4.44 -7.34
CA GLN A 191 18.12 3.78 -7.63
C GLN A 191 19.29 4.67 -7.20
N LEU A 192 20.28 4.08 -6.53
CA LEU A 192 21.46 4.81 -6.06
C LEU A 192 22.28 5.31 -7.25
N LEU A 193 22.41 6.63 -7.38
CA LEU A 193 23.22 7.29 -8.42
C LEU A 193 24.65 7.59 -7.96
N LEU A 194 24.79 8.06 -6.71
CA LEU A 194 26.07 8.55 -6.19
C LEU A 194 26.16 8.26 -4.70
N THR A 195 27.34 7.89 -4.27
CA THR A 195 27.75 7.90 -2.87
C THR A 195 29.05 8.71 -2.73
N GLU A 196 28.99 9.78 -1.97
CA GLU A 196 30.16 10.58 -1.62
C GLU A 196 30.46 10.42 -0.15
N ASN A 197 31.69 10.01 0.17
CA ASN A 197 32.16 9.85 1.55
C ASN A 197 32.93 11.11 1.96
N VAL A 198 32.45 11.76 3.01
CA VAL A 198 33.09 12.96 3.56
C VAL A 198 33.96 12.54 4.74
N SER A 199 35.27 12.63 4.59
CA SER A 199 36.21 12.54 5.70
C SER A 199 36.63 13.95 6.09
N SER A 200 36.43 14.36 7.36
CA SER A 200 37.07 15.56 7.88
C SER A 200 38.56 15.24 8.10
N GLU A 201 39.40 15.61 7.17
CA GLU A 201 40.80 15.78 7.47
C GLU A 201 40.96 17.13 8.21
N TYR A 202 41.29 17.06 9.50
CA TYR A 202 41.84 18.18 10.25
C TYR A 202 43.34 17.98 10.39
#